data_60c4ff4c0e8f1d17df08d10e05e8e53a
#
_entry.id   60c4ff4c0e8f1d17df08d10e05e8e53a
#
_cell.length_a   1.000
_cell.length_b   1.000
_cell.length_c   1.000
_cell.angle_alpha   90.00
_cell.angle_beta   90.00
_cell.angle_gamma   90.00
#
_symmetry.space_group_name_H-M   'P 1'
#
loop_
_entity.id
_entity.type
_entity.pdbx_description
1 polymer ?
#
loop_
_entity_poly.entity_id
_entity_poly.type
_entity_poly.pdbx_seq_one_letter_code
_entity_poly.pdbx_strand_id
1 'polypeptide(L)'
;ASLLHPTMASRSSDEDYQKLHDKLEKLDSYGKNKSTTLDPTHDSQSAYTLKKQLSSLRDYNIANEKRTHLRWAWHEFFKEYDAVIAPIMATDAIEHDHSAFGDRTIMVDNDERPYFEQIFWAGLAIASYLPSTVIPTGLSDKGLPIGIQIIGPQYGDLKTIGLAKLLENEGYEFQSPDSYPD
;
A
#
# COMPACT_ATOMS: atom_id res chain seq x y z
N ALA A 1 0.81 3.45 5.91
CA ALA A 1 2.01 4.28 5.81
C ALA A 1 2.58 4.70 7.17
N SER A 2 1.73 5.17 8.12
CA SER A 2 2.18 5.65 9.43
C SER A 2 2.87 4.63 10.34
N LEU A 3 2.73 3.33 10.08
CA LEU A 3 3.41 2.26 10.82
C LEU A 3 4.61 1.69 10.07
N LEU A 4 4.59 1.72 8.74
CA LEU A 4 5.64 1.14 7.91
C LEU A 4 6.95 1.91 8.05
N HIS A 5 6.92 3.23 7.90
CA HIS A 5 8.11 4.06 7.89
C HIS A 5 8.92 3.99 9.21
N PRO A 6 8.30 4.12 10.41
CA PRO A 6 9.03 3.96 11.66
C PRO A 6 9.62 2.56 11.82
N THR A 7 8.89 1.51 11.41
CA THR A 7 9.38 0.13 11.49
C THR A 7 10.59 -0.10 10.57
N MET A 8 10.62 0.51 9.40
CA MET A 8 11.78 0.44 8.50
C MET A 8 12.97 1.22 9.08
N ALA A 9 12.76 2.44 9.54
CA ALA A 9 13.81 3.26 10.12
C ALA A 9 14.41 2.66 11.39
N SER A 10 13.62 1.97 12.22
CA SER A 10 14.12 1.31 13.45
C SER A 10 15.10 0.16 13.19
N ARG A 11 15.24 -0.29 11.95
CA ARG A 11 16.20 -1.33 11.52
C ARG A 11 17.44 -0.75 10.85
N SER A 12 17.50 0.58 10.70
CA SER A 12 18.69 1.26 10.18
C SER A 12 19.82 1.26 11.20
N SER A 13 21.05 1.45 10.74
CA SER A 13 22.18 1.71 11.64
C SER A 13 22.00 3.02 12.40
N ASP A 14 22.67 3.17 13.55
CA ASP A 14 22.64 4.43 14.31
C ASP A 14 23.11 5.61 13.44
N GLU A 15 24.14 5.39 12.60
CA GLU A 15 24.65 6.39 11.68
C GLU A 15 23.59 6.83 10.65
N ASP A 16 22.87 5.89 10.04
CA ASP A 16 21.85 6.20 9.06
C ASP A 16 20.62 6.84 9.72
N TYR A 17 20.27 6.41 10.94
CA TYR A 17 19.22 7.05 11.72
C TYR A 17 19.55 8.49 12.07
N GLN A 18 20.81 8.78 12.43
CA GLN A 18 21.28 10.14 12.69
C GLN A 18 21.24 11.01 11.42
N LYS A 19 21.61 10.46 10.26
CA LYS A 19 21.48 11.17 8.96
C LYS A 19 20.03 11.58 8.66
N LEU A 20 19.04 10.77 9.06
CA LEU A 20 17.62 11.13 8.91
C LEU A 20 17.27 12.36 9.79
N HIS A 21 17.75 12.40 11.03
CA HIS A 21 17.58 13.57 11.93
C HIS A 21 18.20 14.82 11.35
N ASP A 22 19.47 14.75 10.94
CA ASP A 22 20.19 15.89 10.35
C ASP A 22 19.48 16.41 9.09
N LYS A 23 18.91 15.51 8.28
CA LYS A 23 18.17 15.87 7.10
C LYS A 23 16.85 16.56 7.44
N LEU A 24 16.14 16.10 8.47
CA LEU A 24 14.92 16.74 8.95
C LEU A 24 15.21 18.14 9.50
N GLU A 25 16.26 18.30 10.33
CA GLU A 25 16.66 19.61 10.87
C GLU A 25 16.99 20.61 9.76
N LYS A 26 17.67 20.17 8.70
CA LYS A 26 17.96 21.03 7.54
C LYS A 26 16.67 21.47 6.83
N LEU A 27 15.68 20.60 6.68
CA LEU A 27 14.40 20.94 6.07
C LEU A 27 13.59 21.89 6.96
N ASP A 28 13.56 21.66 8.28
CA ASP A 28 12.85 22.50 9.23
C ASP A 28 13.51 23.88 9.41
N SER A 29 14.82 24.00 9.18
CA SER A 29 15.51 25.32 9.19
C SER A 29 15.09 26.22 8.02
N TYR A 30 14.59 25.66 6.93
CA TYR A 30 14.03 26.39 5.79
C TYR A 30 12.54 26.73 5.96
N GLY A 31 11.82 26.05 6.85
CA GLY A 31 10.40 26.27 7.16
C GLY A 31 10.22 26.76 8.59
N LYS A 32 9.38 27.77 8.80
CA LYS A 32 9.10 28.41 10.11
C LYS A 32 8.45 27.49 11.17
N ASN A 33 8.31 26.19 10.92
CA ASN A 33 7.60 25.27 11.79
C ASN A 33 8.52 24.20 12.38
N LYS A 34 8.98 24.41 13.60
CA LYS A 34 9.78 23.45 14.40
C LYS A 34 8.91 22.30 15.00
N SER A 35 7.73 22.04 14.46
CA SER A 35 6.86 21.00 14.98
C SER A 35 7.32 19.62 14.52
N THR A 36 7.54 18.70 15.45
CA THR A 36 7.74 17.27 15.16
C THR A 36 6.42 16.57 14.84
N THR A 37 5.29 17.28 14.95
CA THR A 37 3.96 16.74 14.66
C THR A 37 3.76 16.58 13.15
N LEU A 38 3.24 15.44 12.74
CA LEU A 38 2.90 15.15 11.35
C LEU A 38 1.76 16.08 10.90
N ASP A 39 2.01 16.90 9.89
CA ASP A 39 1.01 17.74 9.27
C ASP A 39 1.00 17.52 7.75
N PRO A 40 0.07 16.70 7.23
CA PRO A 40 -0.02 16.41 5.80
C PRO A 40 -0.41 17.62 4.94
N THR A 41 -0.91 18.69 5.55
CA THR A 41 -1.37 19.89 4.84
C THR A 41 -0.31 20.98 4.72
N HIS A 42 0.69 21.00 5.62
CA HIS A 42 1.71 22.03 5.68
C HIS A 42 3.14 21.52 5.48
N ASP A 43 3.38 20.23 5.70
CA ASP A 43 4.70 19.64 5.48
C ASP A 43 4.91 19.36 3.99
N SER A 44 6.12 19.68 3.48
CA SER A 44 6.51 19.14 2.16
C SER A 44 6.49 17.60 2.22
N GLN A 45 6.25 16.94 1.08
CA GLN A 45 6.22 15.47 1.01
C GLN A 45 7.48 14.83 1.61
N SER A 46 8.64 15.46 1.41
CA SER A 46 9.92 14.99 1.95
C SER A 46 9.97 15.12 3.48
N ALA A 47 9.57 16.27 4.03
CA ALA A 47 9.54 16.51 5.47
C ALA A 47 8.54 15.58 6.16
N TYR A 48 7.35 15.42 5.58
CA TYR A 48 6.33 14.50 6.06
C TYR A 48 6.83 13.05 6.13
N THR A 49 7.54 12.60 5.10
CA THR A 49 8.12 11.25 5.07
C THR A 49 9.20 11.07 6.14
N LEU A 50 10.09 12.05 6.31
CA LEU A 50 11.12 12.02 7.36
C LEU A 50 10.52 12.02 8.76
N LYS A 51 9.54 12.85 9.03
CA LYS A 51 8.81 12.86 10.30
C LYS A 51 8.16 11.50 10.60
N LYS A 52 7.63 10.81 9.60
CA LYS A 52 7.12 9.44 9.75
C LYS A 52 8.21 8.44 10.13
N GLN A 53 9.38 8.53 9.51
CA GLN A 53 10.52 7.66 9.82
C GLN A 53 11.02 7.87 11.25
N LEU A 54 11.00 9.11 11.72
CA LEU A 54 11.45 9.54 13.05
C LEU A 54 10.32 9.60 14.09
N SER A 55 9.17 9.02 13.82
CA SER A 55 8.04 9.00 14.75
C SER A 55 8.40 8.41 16.10
N SER A 56 7.95 9.05 17.17
CA SER A 56 8.14 8.54 18.52
C SER A 56 7.42 7.22 18.75
N LEU A 57 7.82 6.47 19.79
CA LEU A 57 7.10 5.27 20.23
C LEU A 57 5.63 5.60 20.56
N ARG A 58 5.35 6.78 21.10
CA ARG A 58 3.99 7.23 21.38
C ARG A 58 3.16 7.35 20.10
N ASP A 59 3.71 7.99 19.06
CA ASP A 59 3.03 8.16 17.77
C ASP A 59 2.79 6.80 17.09
N TYR A 60 3.79 5.92 17.17
CA TYR A 60 3.64 4.54 16.69
C TYR A 60 2.51 3.82 17.41
N ASN A 61 2.44 3.90 18.74
CA ASN A 61 1.39 3.25 19.52
C ASN A 61 0.01 3.80 19.21
N ILE A 62 -0.16 5.12 19.06
CA ILE A 62 -1.41 5.74 18.63
C ILE A 62 -1.84 5.22 17.24
N ALA A 63 -0.91 5.14 16.30
CA ALA A 63 -1.20 4.62 14.97
C ALA A 63 -1.53 3.11 15.01
N ASN A 64 -0.87 2.36 15.87
CA ASN A 64 -1.12 0.93 16.07
C ASN A 64 -2.48 0.66 16.72
N GLU A 65 -2.91 1.50 17.65
CA GLU A 65 -4.25 1.44 18.23
C GLU A 65 -5.34 1.67 17.16
N LYS A 66 -5.18 2.69 16.33
CA LYS A 66 -6.08 2.92 15.18
C LYS A 66 -6.14 1.71 14.26
N ARG A 67 -5.01 1.06 14.00
CA ARG A 67 -4.96 -0.19 13.25
C ARG A 67 -5.73 -1.31 13.93
N THR A 68 -5.65 -1.40 15.25
CA THR A 68 -6.38 -2.41 16.03
C THR A 68 -7.89 -2.20 15.92
N HIS A 69 -8.36 -0.96 16.01
CA HIS A 69 -9.78 -0.63 15.78
C HIS A 69 -10.23 -0.99 14.36
N LEU A 70 -9.39 -0.73 13.35
CA LEU A 70 -9.67 -1.15 11.98
C LEU A 70 -9.77 -2.68 11.85
N ARG A 71 -8.89 -3.44 12.53
CA ARG A 71 -8.97 -4.91 12.57
C ARG A 71 -10.27 -5.41 13.19
N TRP A 72 -10.75 -4.77 14.26
CA TRP A 72 -12.04 -5.10 14.86
C TRP A 72 -13.19 -4.82 13.91
N ALA A 73 -13.17 -3.69 13.21
CA ALA A 73 -14.18 -3.38 12.20
C ALA A 73 -14.21 -4.43 11.08
N TRP A 74 -13.05 -4.87 10.59
CA TRP A 74 -12.97 -5.98 9.63
C TRP A 74 -13.48 -7.29 10.21
N HIS A 75 -13.20 -7.58 11.48
CA HIS A 75 -13.72 -8.79 12.12
C HIS A 75 -15.25 -8.78 12.17
N GLU A 76 -15.88 -7.65 12.51
CA GLU A 76 -17.35 -7.52 12.48
C GLU A 76 -17.91 -7.66 11.06
N PHE A 77 -17.27 -7.03 10.07
CA PHE A 77 -17.66 -7.16 8.67
C PHE A 77 -17.66 -8.60 8.17
N PHE A 78 -16.62 -9.37 8.48
CA PHE A 78 -16.52 -10.76 8.06
C PHE A 78 -17.40 -11.75 8.83
N LYS A 79 -18.25 -11.27 9.76
CA LYS A 79 -19.36 -12.09 10.29
C LYS A 79 -20.52 -12.21 9.31
N GLU A 80 -20.67 -11.22 8.42
CA GLU A 80 -21.75 -11.16 7.44
C GLU A 80 -21.28 -11.51 6.02
N TYR A 81 -20.02 -11.25 5.71
CA TYR A 81 -19.45 -11.44 4.39
C TYR A 81 -18.30 -12.44 4.40
N ASP A 82 -18.18 -13.23 3.35
CA ASP A 82 -17.13 -14.24 3.22
C ASP A 82 -15.80 -13.68 2.75
N ALA A 83 -15.83 -12.69 1.86
CA ALA A 83 -14.65 -12.03 1.30
C ALA A 83 -15.00 -10.65 0.75
N VAL A 84 -13.96 -9.86 0.49
CA VAL A 84 -14.03 -8.63 -0.30
C VAL A 84 -13.24 -8.82 -1.58
N ILE A 85 -13.85 -8.48 -2.70
CA ILE A 85 -13.18 -8.42 -3.99
C ILE A 85 -12.84 -6.96 -4.27
N ALA A 86 -11.58 -6.69 -4.59
CA ALA A 86 -11.08 -5.35 -4.85
C ALA A 86 -10.02 -5.35 -5.96
N PRO A 87 -9.81 -4.23 -6.65
CA PRO A 87 -8.66 -4.08 -7.54
C PRO A 87 -7.34 -4.28 -6.77
N ILE A 88 -6.28 -4.64 -7.49
CA ILE A 88 -4.92 -4.68 -6.94
C ILE A 88 -4.25 -3.32 -7.12
N MET A 89 -4.45 -2.72 -8.29
CA MET A 89 -3.91 -1.45 -8.73
C MET A 89 -5.04 -0.60 -9.33
N ALA A 90 -4.82 0.71 -9.43
CA ALA A 90 -5.80 1.62 -10.04
C ALA A 90 -5.79 1.55 -11.59
N THR A 91 -4.71 1.04 -12.19
CA THR A 91 -4.50 0.95 -13.64
C THR A 91 -3.93 -0.40 -14.02
N ASP A 92 -3.95 -0.73 -15.30
CA ASP A 92 -3.11 -1.78 -15.89
C ASP A 92 -1.62 -1.39 -15.81
N ALA A 93 -0.72 -2.23 -16.37
CA ALA A 93 0.72 -1.94 -16.38
C ALA A 93 0.98 -0.62 -17.14
N ILE A 94 1.83 0.22 -16.56
CA ILE A 94 2.24 1.51 -17.10
C ILE A 94 3.55 1.36 -17.88
N GLU A 95 3.84 2.35 -18.73
CA GLU A 95 5.14 2.44 -19.41
C GLU A 95 6.28 2.61 -18.40
N HIS A 96 7.48 2.22 -18.81
CA HIS A 96 8.67 2.38 -17.97
C HIS A 96 8.98 3.86 -17.75
N ASP A 97 9.04 4.27 -16.50
CA ASP A 97 9.41 5.60 -16.07
C ASP A 97 10.73 5.55 -15.28
N HIS A 98 11.76 6.17 -15.80
CA HIS A 98 13.11 6.23 -15.23
C HIS A 98 13.36 7.50 -14.41
N SER A 99 12.37 8.35 -14.21
CA SER A 99 12.45 9.51 -13.32
C SER A 99 12.65 9.10 -11.87
N ALA A 100 13.01 10.04 -11.02
CA ALA A 100 13.14 9.77 -9.60
C ALA A 100 11.80 9.30 -9.03
N PHE A 101 11.82 8.30 -8.14
CA PHE A 101 10.62 7.64 -7.63
C PHE A 101 9.55 8.60 -7.08
N GLY A 102 9.99 9.70 -6.45
CA GLY A 102 9.07 10.71 -5.87
C GLY A 102 8.41 11.62 -6.90
N ASP A 103 8.92 11.65 -8.13
CA ASP A 103 8.45 12.53 -9.22
C ASP A 103 7.55 11.77 -10.21
N ARG A 104 7.44 10.44 -10.04
CA ARG A 104 6.63 9.60 -10.94
C ARG A 104 5.15 9.84 -10.74
N THR A 105 4.43 9.90 -11.82
CA THR A 105 2.99 10.02 -11.86
C THR A 105 2.35 8.93 -12.70
N ILE A 106 1.05 8.73 -12.52
CA ILE A 106 0.21 7.84 -13.32
C ILE A 106 -1.09 8.53 -13.68
N MET A 107 -1.66 8.16 -14.81
CA MET A 107 -2.99 8.60 -15.19
C MET A 107 -4.05 7.63 -14.67
N VAL A 108 -5.01 8.10 -13.89
CA VAL A 108 -6.16 7.35 -13.40
C VAL A 108 -7.43 8.13 -13.78
N ASP A 109 -8.27 7.58 -14.63
CA ASP A 109 -9.52 8.21 -15.11
C ASP A 109 -9.33 9.65 -15.62
N ASN A 110 -8.26 9.93 -16.37
CA ASN A 110 -7.82 11.23 -16.86
C ASN A 110 -7.25 12.21 -15.81
N ASP A 111 -7.11 11.81 -14.57
CA ASP A 111 -6.43 12.57 -13.52
C ASP A 111 -4.99 12.11 -13.35
N GLU A 112 -4.06 13.04 -13.34
CA GLU A 112 -2.66 12.77 -13.01
C GLU A 112 -2.53 12.59 -11.49
N ARG A 113 -2.03 11.42 -11.06
CA ARG A 113 -1.91 11.03 -9.66
C ARG A 113 -0.47 10.64 -9.32
N PRO A 114 0.01 10.89 -8.09
CA PRO A 114 1.30 10.38 -7.66
C PRO A 114 1.37 8.85 -7.79
N TYR A 115 2.46 8.36 -8.38
CA TYR A 115 2.68 6.91 -8.56
C TYR A 115 2.50 6.10 -7.27
N PHE A 116 2.92 6.66 -6.13
CA PHE A 116 2.84 5.99 -4.84
C PHE A 116 1.40 5.76 -4.33
N GLU A 117 0.42 6.46 -4.86
CA GLU A 117 -0.99 6.25 -4.48
C GLU A 117 -1.52 4.86 -4.86
N GLN A 118 -0.87 4.17 -5.78
CA GLN A 118 -1.18 2.78 -6.13
C GLN A 118 -1.16 1.82 -4.93
N ILE A 119 -0.35 2.10 -3.91
CA ILE A 119 -0.26 1.27 -2.70
C ILE A 119 -1.57 1.24 -1.88
N PHE A 120 -2.52 2.12 -2.17
CA PHE A 120 -3.80 2.18 -1.47
C PHE A 120 -4.53 0.83 -1.47
N TRP A 121 -4.66 0.21 -2.63
CA TRP A 121 -5.40 -1.04 -2.80
C TRP A 121 -4.74 -2.22 -2.07
N ALA A 122 -3.43 -2.37 -2.20
CA ALA A 122 -2.66 -3.36 -1.44
C ALA A 122 -2.71 -3.07 0.07
N GLY A 123 -2.81 -1.81 0.45
CA GLY A 123 -2.92 -1.35 1.83
C GLY A 123 -4.17 -1.84 2.56
N LEU A 124 -5.24 -2.18 1.86
CA LEU A 124 -6.47 -2.69 2.47
C LEU A 124 -6.22 -3.96 3.27
N ALA A 125 -5.56 -4.93 2.69
CA ALA A 125 -5.21 -6.18 3.36
C ALA A 125 -4.07 -6.00 4.37
N ILE A 126 -2.96 -5.38 3.95
CA ILE A 126 -1.73 -5.23 4.74
C ILE A 126 -1.98 -4.49 6.05
N ALA A 127 -2.74 -3.39 6.01
CA ALA A 127 -2.98 -2.55 7.20
C ALA A 127 -3.67 -3.31 8.33
N SER A 128 -4.44 -4.33 8.02
CA SER A 128 -5.28 -5.08 8.97
C SER A 128 -4.86 -6.53 9.17
N TYR A 129 -3.71 -6.95 8.59
CA TYR A 129 -3.23 -8.35 8.64
C TYR A 129 -4.23 -9.35 8.07
N LEU A 130 -4.88 -8.97 6.98
CA LEU A 130 -5.82 -9.84 6.29
C LEU A 130 -5.12 -10.64 5.19
N PRO A 131 -5.49 -11.89 4.96
CA PRO A 131 -5.03 -12.65 3.81
C PRO A 131 -5.62 -12.06 2.54
N SER A 132 -4.84 -12.09 1.47
CA SER A 132 -5.28 -11.68 0.14
C SER A 132 -4.73 -12.64 -0.91
N THR A 133 -5.63 -13.19 -1.72
CA THR A 133 -5.30 -14.03 -2.87
C THR A 133 -5.60 -13.25 -4.16
N VAL A 134 -4.68 -13.28 -5.10
CA VAL A 134 -4.81 -12.58 -6.38
C VAL A 134 -5.13 -13.57 -7.48
N ILE A 135 -6.07 -13.22 -8.35
CA ILE A 135 -6.41 -13.99 -9.56
C ILE A 135 -6.42 -13.08 -10.80
N PRO A 136 -6.09 -13.62 -11.98
CA PRO A 136 -6.29 -12.90 -13.23
C PRO A 136 -7.79 -12.73 -13.52
N THR A 137 -8.15 -11.66 -14.23
CA THR A 137 -9.51 -11.40 -14.69
C THR A 137 -9.60 -11.15 -16.20
N GLY A 138 -8.49 -11.31 -16.91
CA GLY A 138 -8.40 -11.11 -18.34
C GLY A 138 -7.43 -10.00 -18.71
N LEU A 139 -7.69 -9.37 -19.84
CA LEU A 139 -6.84 -8.31 -20.40
C LEU A 139 -7.58 -6.97 -20.39
N SER A 140 -6.84 -5.88 -20.25
CA SER A 140 -7.35 -4.52 -20.48
C SER A 140 -7.60 -4.28 -21.98
N ASP A 141 -8.20 -3.14 -22.32
CA ASP A 141 -8.40 -2.70 -23.70
C ASP A 141 -7.07 -2.57 -24.48
N LYS A 142 -5.95 -2.46 -23.77
CA LYS A 142 -4.59 -2.41 -24.33
C LYS A 142 -3.95 -3.80 -24.49
N GLY A 143 -4.66 -4.89 -24.15
CA GLY A 143 -4.13 -6.24 -24.17
C GLY A 143 -3.17 -6.56 -23.01
N LEU A 144 -3.17 -5.76 -21.94
CA LEU A 144 -2.32 -5.98 -20.77
C LEU A 144 -3.08 -6.79 -19.71
N PRO A 145 -2.41 -7.73 -19.00
CA PRO A 145 -3.06 -8.54 -17.99
C PRO A 145 -3.52 -7.68 -16.81
N ILE A 146 -4.73 -7.95 -16.35
CA ILE A 146 -5.34 -7.36 -15.17
C ILE A 146 -5.82 -8.45 -14.21
N GLY A 147 -5.95 -8.09 -12.94
CA GLY A 147 -6.40 -9.01 -11.92
C GLY A 147 -7.09 -8.31 -10.75
N ILE A 148 -7.65 -9.11 -9.89
CA ILE A 148 -8.31 -8.67 -8.65
C ILE A 148 -7.70 -9.35 -7.45
N GLN A 149 -7.87 -8.76 -6.28
CA GLN A 149 -7.57 -9.39 -5.01
C GLN A 149 -8.84 -9.82 -4.29
N ILE A 150 -8.76 -10.98 -3.66
CA ILE A 150 -9.78 -11.55 -2.80
C ILE A 150 -9.26 -11.45 -1.37
N ILE A 151 -9.82 -10.54 -0.58
CA ILE A 151 -9.43 -10.30 0.80
C ILE A 151 -10.37 -11.06 1.72
N GLY A 152 -9.82 -11.85 2.63
CA GLY A 152 -10.58 -12.67 3.58
C GLY A 152 -10.37 -12.26 5.04
N PRO A 153 -11.09 -12.92 5.97
CA PRO A 153 -10.91 -12.72 7.40
C PRO A 153 -9.50 -13.09 7.85
N GLN A 154 -9.06 -12.51 8.95
CA GLN A 154 -7.74 -12.83 9.54
C GLN A 154 -7.60 -14.34 9.75
N TYR A 155 -6.47 -14.90 9.33
CA TYR A 155 -6.19 -16.35 9.29
C TYR A 155 -7.09 -17.18 8.35
N GLY A 156 -7.84 -16.52 7.48
CA GLY A 156 -8.70 -17.16 6.48
C GLY A 156 -8.02 -17.43 5.14
N ASP A 157 -6.71 -17.71 5.12
CA ASP A 157 -5.92 -17.90 3.89
C ASP A 157 -6.52 -18.98 3.00
N LEU A 158 -6.87 -20.13 3.58
CA LEU A 158 -7.51 -21.23 2.83
C LEU A 158 -8.88 -20.86 2.26
N LYS A 159 -9.59 -19.91 2.89
CA LYS A 159 -10.87 -19.42 2.40
C LYS A 159 -10.69 -18.57 1.14
N THR A 160 -9.70 -17.66 1.14
CA THR A 160 -9.40 -16.84 -0.04
C THR A 160 -8.85 -17.67 -1.20
N ILE A 161 -8.01 -18.67 -0.91
CA ILE A 161 -7.52 -19.63 -1.92
C ILE A 161 -8.66 -20.49 -2.46
N GLY A 162 -9.55 -20.97 -1.60
CA GLY A 162 -10.72 -21.76 -2.01
C GLY A 162 -11.66 -20.97 -2.92
N LEU A 163 -11.90 -19.70 -2.60
CA LEU A 163 -12.71 -18.83 -3.45
C LEU A 163 -12.02 -18.52 -4.79
N ALA A 164 -10.69 -18.30 -4.77
CA ALA A 164 -9.91 -18.15 -6.00
C ALA A 164 -10.06 -19.38 -6.91
N LYS A 165 -9.99 -20.60 -6.34
CA LYS A 165 -10.19 -21.83 -7.10
C LYS A 165 -11.61 -21.98 -7.66
N LEU A 166 -12.63 -21.50 -6.96
CA LEU A 166 -13.99 -21.48 -7.51
C LEU A 166 -14.09 -20.55 -8.72
N LEU A 167 -13.47 -19.37 -8.65
CA LEU A 167 -13.45 -18.42 -9.76
C LEU A 167 -12.61 -18.93 -10.94
N GLU A 168 -11.50 -19.63 -10.68
CA GLU A 168 -10.72 -20.31 -11.73
C GLU A 168 -11.60 -21.31 -12.50
N ASN A 169 -12.45 -22.11 -11.83
CA ASN A 169 -13.39 -23.04 -12.48
C ASN A 169 -14.47 -22.33 -13.31
N GLU A 170 -14.72 -21.04 -13.06
CA GLU A 170 -15.64 -20.20 -13.84
C GLU A 170 -14.92 -19.46 -15.00
N GLY A 171 -13.65 -19.79 -15.26
CA GLY A 171 -12.89 -19.28 -16.40
C GLY A 171 -11.94 -18.12 -16.09
N TYR A 172 -11.77 -17.74 -14.81
CA TYR A 172 -10.77 -16.76 -14.40
C TYR A 172 -9.41 -17.45 -14.14
N GLU A 173 -8.91 -18.11 -15.15
CA GLU A 173 -7.65 -18.86 -15.09
C GLU A 173 -6.47 -18.08 -15.67
N PHE A 174 -5.27 -18.49 -15.27
CA PHE A 174 -4.04 -17.95 -15.85
C PHE A 174 -3.95 -18.31 -17.33
N GLN A 175 -3.56 -17.34 -18.16
CA GLN A 175 -3.25 -17.52 -19.56
C GLN A 175 -1.80 -17.12 -19.82
N SER A 176 -1.01 -18.03 -20.35
CA SER A 176 0.35 -17.73 -20.79
C SER A 176 0.34 -16.67 -21.89
N PRO A 177 1.26 -15.68 -21.85
CA PRO A 177 1.44 -14.78 -22.98
C PRO A 177 1.85 -15.56 -24.25
N ASP A 178 1.36 -15.13 -25.42
CA ASP A 178 1.64 -15.80 -26.70
C ASP A 178 3.13 -16.00 -26.99
N SER A 179 3.98 -15.08 -26.50
CA SER A 179 5.43 -15.16 -26.65
C SER A 179 6.12 -16.17 -25.71
N TYR A 180 5.39 -16.73 -24.77
CA TYR A 180 5.86 -17.66 -23.75
C TYR A 180 4.81 -18.76 -23.53
N PRO A 181 4.55 -19.59 -24.55
CA PRO A 181 3.60 -20.70 -24.41
C PRO A 181 4.15 -21.71 -23.40
N ASP A 182 3.23 -22.38 -22.68
CA ASP A 182 3.53 -23.45 -21.72
C ASP A 182 4.19 -24.68 -22.38
#